data_74f3ec295ec40d118f80be6c678f61b4
#
_entry.id   74f3ec295ec40d118f80be6c678f61b4
#
_cell.length_a   1.000
_cell.length_b   1.000
_cell.length_c   1.000
_cell.angle_alpha   90.00
_cell.angle_beta   90.00
_cell.angle_gamma   90.00
#
_symmetry.space_group_name_H-M   'P 1'
#
loop_
_entity.id
_entity.type
_entity.pdbx_description
1 polymer ?
#
loop_
_entity_poly.entity_id
_entity_poly.type
_entity_poly.pdbx_seq_one_letter_code
_entity_poly.pdbx_strand_id
1 'polypeptide(L)'
;MKERAHALPSFSAWLNKGFDLRAHAARMSDARTDPDISPSNIFLALFHSFVFRLPSFQQLDSELSHSYLQQWIGAERAFRDDTLRYSLCGFDLDPLEAMLGDVNRRLKRGKAFDQGRVQGRMVAALDGIEVLSSFSRRCESCLERRVTMKDQAGRKIEQTQYYHRAVGCQMVHCPVKPFLAIEWLQPGEGEDTAALRLLTRLPKLYGSRFFDILLLDALYAQTPVLDLVQKIGWDVVVSLKQNSRDLYQSAVRLFAARPPDAQFTEQRGHKRYQVQLWDTEGLPFTIDNPQLVRVVRSEEVLERKHYRQGERTPTPPIMNGFGSPRCPSRSSPHPSFANSGTAAGKMRTTAGWI
;
A
#
# COMPACT_ATOMS: atom_id res chain seq x y z
N MET A 1 -29.64 -15.98 -5.10
CA MET A 1 -30.35 -14.68 -4.94
C MET A 1 -31.13 -14.54 -3.64
N LYS A 2 -31.99 -15.49 -3.25
CA LYS A 2 -32.82 -15.42 -2.00
C LYS A 2 -31.94 -15.25 -0.72
N GLU A 3 -30.84 -15.96 -0.59
CA GLU A 3 -29.91 -15.84 0.57
C GLU A 3 -29.27 -14.45 0.69
N ARG A 4 -28.92 -13.82 -0.43
CA ARG A 4 -28.39 -12.44 -0.41
C ARG A 4 -29.42 -11.43 0.09
N ALA A 5 -30.68 -11.58 -0.33
CA ALA A 5 -31.77 -10.69 0.07
C ALA A 5 -32.04 -10.72 1.59
N HIS A 6 -31.82 -11.84 2.26
CA HIS A 6 -32.01 -11.96 3.71
C HIS A 6 -30.78 -11.47 4.52
N ALA A 7 -29.58 -11.62 4.01
CA ALA A 7 -28.35 -11.19 4.70
C ALA A 7 -28.14 -9.67 4.66
N LEU A 8 -28.63 -9.01 3.60
CA LEU A 8 -28.43 -7.58 3.35
C LEU A 8 -28.95 -6.65 4.47
N PRO A 9 -30.20 -6.79 4.97
CA PRO A 9 -30.70 -5.91 6.02
C PRO A 9 -29.87 -5.96 7.30
N SER A 10 -29.46 -7.17 7.72
CA SER A 10 -28.61 -7.36 8.90
C SER A 10 -27.22 -6.76 8.72
N PHE A 11 -26.61 -6.94 7.55
CA PHE A 11 -25.32 -6.38 7.21
C PHE A 11 -25.36 -4.85 7.16
N SER A 12 -26.41 -4.25 6.56
CA SER A 12 -26.57 -2.79 6.55
C SER A 12 -26.80 -2.22 7.93
N ALA A 13 -27.65 -2.86 8.73
CA ALA A 13 -27.87 -2.43 10.10
C ALA A 13 -26.56 -2.43 10.90
N TRP A 14 -25.73 -3.47 10.70
CA TRP A 14 -24.40 -3.54 11.30
C TRP A 14 -23.48 -2.43 10.81
N LEU A 15 -23.41 -2.16 9.50
CA LEU A 15 -22.62 -1.07 8.93
C LEU A 15 -23.07 0.31 9.45
N ASN A 16 -24.37 0.54 9.51
CA ASN A 16 -24.90 1.79 10.01
C ASN A 16 -24.62 1.97 11.51
N LYS A 17 -24.79 0.91 12.31
CA LYS A 17 -24.48 0.97 13.75
C LYS A 17 -22.99 1.15 14.02
N GLY A 18 -22.10 0.49 13.24
CA GLY A 18 -20.66 0.53 13.46
C GLY A 18 -19.97 1.72 12.80
N PHE A 19 -20.42 2.11 11.61
CA PHE A 19 -19.69 3.03 10.73
C PHE A 19 -20.53 4.18 10.16
N ASP A 20 -21.81 4.33 10.55
CA ASP A 20 -22.72 5.38 10.06
C ASP A 20 -22.78 5.49 8.52
N LEU A 21 -22.80 4.34 7.81
CA LEU A 21 -22.70 4.28 6.36
C LEU A 21 -23.69 5.22 5.65
N ARG A 22 -24.95 5.25 6.11
CA ARG A 22 -25.99 6.12 5.50
C ARG A 22 -25.73 7.60 5.75
N ALA A 23 -25.23 7.96 6.93
CA ALA A 23 -24.87 9.35 7.24
C ALA A 23 -23.67 9.81 6.39
N HIS A 24 -22.71 8.93 6.12
CA HIS A 24 -21.64 9.21 5.17
C HIS A 24 -22.15 9.30 3.73
N ALA A 25 -23.01 8.37 3.30
CA ALA A 25 -23.61 8.39 1.98
C ALA A 25 -24.38 9.70 1.70
N ALA A 26 -25.12 10.21 2.70
CA ALA A 26 -25.88 11.45 2.58
C ALA A 26 -25.01 12.71 2.35
N ARG A 27 -23.70 12.62 2.59
CA ARG A 27 -22.75 13.73 2.37
C ARG A 27 -22.10 13.67 0.97
N MET A 28 -22.32 12.59 0.22
CA MET A 28 -21.76 12.47 -1.12
C MET A 28 -22.39 13.48 -2.05
N SER A 29 -21.56 14.07 -2.90
CA SER A 29 -21.95 15.07 -3.89
C SER A 29 -21.29 14.79 -5.25
N ASP A 30 -21.86 15.33 -6.30
CA ASP A 30 -21.28 15.34 -7.64
C ASP A 30 -21.63 16.65 -8.38
N ALA A 31 -21.05 16.84 -9.56
CA ALA A 31 -21.21 18.08 -10.32
C ALA A 31 -22.58 18.25 -11.01
N ARG A 32 -23.50 17.28 -10.89
CA ARG A 32 -24.82 17.37 -11.52
C ARG A 32 -25.72 18.36 -10.77
N THR A 33 -26.51 19.09 -11.51
CA THR A 33 -27.53 20.02 -10.95
C THR A 33 -28.85 19.28 -10.81
N ASP A 34 -29.39 19.23 -9.58
CA ASP A 34 -30.70 18.62 -9.25
C ASP A 34 -30.93 17.23 -9.85
N PRO A 35 -30.07 16.24 -9.56
CA PRO A 35 -30.15 14.94 -10.19
C PRO A 35 -31.30 14.09 -9.62
N ASP A 36 -32.12 13.49 -10.49
CA ASP A 36 -33.18 12.53 -10.11
C ASP A 36 -32.65 11.35 -9.26
N ILE A 37 -31.42 10.90 -9.54
CA ILE A 37 -30.75 9.87 -8.77
C ILE A 37 -29.64 10.55 -7.96
N SER A 38 -29.79 10.56 -6.65
CA SER A 38 -28.88 11.28 -5.75
C SER A 38 -27.46 10.69 -5.75
N PRO A 39 -26.42 11.50 -5.51
CA PRO A 39 -25.04 10.99 -5.32
C PRO A 39 -24.94 9.93 -4.22
N SER A 40 -25.78 10.03 -3.19
CA SER A 40 -25.92 9.01 -2.13
C SER A 40 -26.30 7.64 -2.69
N ASN A 41 -27.29 7.60 -3.59
CA ASN A 41 -27.73 6.35 -4.22
C ASN A 41 -26.65 5.76 -5.12
N ILE A 42 -25.93 6.62 -5.87
CA ILE A 42 -24.78 6.21 -6.69
C ILE A 42 -23.69 5.59 -5.82
N PHE A 43 -23.32 6.29 -4.75
CA PHE A 43 -22.31 5.78 -3.80
C PHE A 43 -22.72 4.43 -3.20
N LEU A 44 -23.96 4.31 -2.69
CA LEU A 44 -24.43 3.07 -2.09
C LEU A 44 -24.50 1.92 -3.10
N ALA A 45 -24.92 2.19 -4.33
CA ALA A 45 -24.93 1.18 -5.40
C ALA A 45 -23.51 0.65 -5.68
N LEU A 46 -22.52 1.57 -5.82
CA LEU A 46 -21.13 1.20 -6.02
C LEU A 46 -20.55 0.48 -4.81
N PHE A 47 -20.80 0.97 -3.61
CA PHE A 47 -20.36 0.31 -2.37
C PHE A 47 -20.83 -1.15 -2.34
N HIS A 48 -22.12 -1.39 -2.64
CA HIS A 48 -22.65 -2.75 -2.66
C HIS A 48 -22.12 -3.58 -3.83
N SER A 49 -21.83 -2.96 -4.98
CA SER A 49 -21.19 -3.66 -6.09
C SER A 49 -19.83 -4.25 -5.69
N PHE A 50 -19.01 -3.49 -4.96
CA PHE A 50 -17.74 -3.98 -4.41
C PHE A 50 -17.94 -5.06 -3.33
N VAL A 51 -18.87 -4.88 -2.42
CA VAL A 51 -19.20 -5.88 -1.38
C VAL A 51 -19.62 -7.20 -2.00
N PHE A 52 -20.47 -7.16 -3.05
CA PHE A 52 -20.93 -8.35 -3.76
C PHE A 52 -19.97 -8.84 -4.84
N ARG A 53 -18.85 -8.13 -5.04
CA ARG A 53 -17.86 -8.44 -6.07
C ARG A 53 -18.50 -8.56 -7.45
N LEU A 54 -19.37 -7.62 -7.79
CA LEU A 54 -19.95 -7.56 -9.14
C LEU A 54 -18.85 -7.17 -10.13
N PRO A 55 -18.64 -7.94 -11.21
CA PRO A 55 -17.50 -7.77 -12.09
C PRO A 55 -17.63 -6.59 -13.07
N SER A 56 -18.81 -6.02 -13.23
CA SER A 56 -19.07 -4.96 -14.20
C SER A 56 -20.26 -4.07 -13.82
N PHE A 57 -20.30 -2.87 -14.40
CA PHE A 57 -21.47 -1.98 -14.28
C PHE A 57 -22.72 -2.56 -14.94
N GLN A 58 -22.56 -3.35 -16.01
CA GLN A 58 -23.67 -4.04 -16.64
C GLN A 58 -24.34 -5.04 -15.67
N GLN A 59 -23.56 -5.73 -14.86
CA GLN A 59 -24.13 -6.62 -13.84
C GLN A 59 -24.75 -5.82 -12.69
N LEU A 60 -24.16 -4.69 -12.29
CA LEU A 60 -24.78 -3.78 -11.33
C LEU A 60 -26.12 -3.23 -11.87
N ASP A 61 -26.21 -2.87 -13.14
CA ASP A 61 -27.45 -2.46 -13.81
C ASP A 61 -28.52 -3.54 -13.73
N SER A 62 -28.15 -4.80 -14.02
CA SER A 62 -29.04 -5.95 -13.85
C SER A 62 -29.54 -6.12 -12.40
N GLU A 63 -28.66 -5.95 -11.42
CA GLU A 63 -29.05 -6.04 -9.99
C GLU A 63 -29.93 -4.85 -9.56
N LEU A 64 -29.67 -3.65 -10.09
CA LEU A 64 -30.48 -2.45 -9.85
C LEU A 64 -31.89 -2.53 -10.46
N SER A 65 -32.13 -3.42 -11.43
CA SER A 65 -33.48 -3.70 -11.95
C SER A 65 -34.37 -4.40 -10.92
N HIS A 66 -33.78 -4.96 -9.86
CA HIS A 66 -34.52 -5.66 -8.81
C HIS A 66 -34.88 -4.71 -7.66
N SER A 67 -36.14 -4.72 -7.28
CA SER A 67 -36.69 -3.81 -6.26
C SER A 67 -35.98 -3.89 -4.89
N TYR A 68 -35.41 -5.03 -4.53
CA TYR A 68 -34.73 -5.20 -3.24
C TYR A 68 -33.47 -4.31 -3.13
N LEU A 69 -32.67 -4.19 -4.20
CA LEU A 69 -31.48 -3.34 -4.17
C LEU A 69 -31.86 -1.86 -4.21
N GLN A 70 -32.87 -1.50 -5.01
CA GLN A 70 -33.41 -0.13 -5.07
C GLN A 70 -33.87 0.36 -3.70
N GLN A 71 -34.70 -0.42 -3.01
CA GLN A 71 -35.19 -0.11 -1.67
C GLN A 71 -34.04 0.02 -0.67
N TRP A 72 -33.03 -0.78 -0.85
CA TRP A 72 -31.90 -0.85 0.07
C TRP A 72 -30.97 0.34 -0.01
N ILE A 73 -30.70 0.82 -1.22
CA ILE A 73 -29.94 2.05 -1.46
C ILE A 73 -30.81 3.30 -1.29
N GLY A 74 -32.13 3.18 -1.16
CA GLY A 74 -33.07 4.28 -1.06
C GLY A 74 -33.37 4.94 -2.40
N ALA A 75 -33.21 4.22 -3.52
CA ALA A 75 -33.55 4.74 -4.85
C ALA A 75 -35.02 4.50 -5.15
N GLU A 76 -35.73 5.53 -5.62
CA GLU A 76 -37.14 5.44 -6.00
C GLU A 76 -37.33 4.66 -7.30
N ARG A 77 -36.31 4.62 -8.15
CA ARG A 77 -36.32 3.95 -9.44
C ARG A 77 -34.96 3.32 -9.78
N ALA A 78 -34.99 2.34 -10.67
CA ALA A 78 -33.76 1.80 -11.25
C ALA A 78 -33.04 2.88 -12.07
N PHE A 79 -31.73 2.80 -12.10
CA PHE A 79 -30.88 3.63 -12.95
C PHE A 79 -29.81 2.77 -13.62
N ARG A 80 -29.30 3.23 -14.73
CA ARG A 80 -28.39 2.48 -15.58
C ARG A 80 -26.94 2.90 -15.42
N ASP A 81 -26.06 2.14 -16.04
CA ASP A 81 -24.61 2.39 -16.07
C ASP A 81 -24.22 3.76 -16.61
N ASP A 82 -24.97 4.32 -17.55
CA ASP A 82 -24.77 5.70 -18.04
C ASP A 82 -24.94 6.73 -16.92
N THR A 83 -25.94 6.56 -16.05
CA THR A 83 -26.14 7.42 -14.87
C THR A 83 -24.96 7.33 -13.90
N LEU A 84 -24.47 6.11 -13.65
CA LEU A 84 -23.27 5.89 -12.83
C LEU A 84 -22.06 6.60 -13.43
N ARG A 85 -21.83 6.39 -14.72
CA ARG A 85 -20.69 6.98 -15.42
C ARG A 85 -20.75 8.50 -15.38
N TYR A 86 -21.91 9.10 -15.65
CA TYR A 86 -22.08 10.54 -15.66
C TYR A 86 -21.85 11.15 -14.28
N SER A 87 -22.41 10.55 -13.22
CA SER A 87 -22.17 10.96 -11.85
C SER A 87 -20.69 10.87 -11.47
N LEU A 88 -20.04 9.74 -11.79
CA LEU A 88 -18.65 9.50 -11.41
C LEU A 88 -17.64 10.44 -12.09
N CYS A 89 -17.96 10.99 -13.26
CA CYS A 89 -17.11 11.97 -13.94
C CYS A 89 -16.96 13.28 -13.14
N GLY A 90 -17.92 13.62 -12.28
CA GLY A 90 -17.88 14.81 -11.44
C GLY A 90 -18.08 14.52 -9.95
N PHE A 91 -17.79 13.30 -9.51
CA PHE A 91 -17.99 12.89 -8.13
C PHE A 91 -16.99 13.58 -7.20
N ASP A 92 -17.49 14.16 -6.12
CA ASP A 92 -16.65 14.78 -5.10
C ASP A 92 -15.98 13.70 -4.22
N LEU A 93 -14.67 13.74 -4.15
CA LEU A 93 -13.89 12.76 -3.40
C LEU A 93 -13.65 13.14 -1.94
N ASP A 94 -13.85 14.39 -1.55
CA ASP A 94 -13.61 14.87 -0.19
C ASP A 94 -14.50 14.18 0.86
N PRO A 95 -15.83 14.01 0.64
CA PRO A 95 -16.67 13.24 1.55
C PRO A 95 -16.27 11.77 1.64
N LEU A 96 -15.77 11.19 0.54
CA LEU A 96 -15.29 9.81 0.50
C LEU A 96 -14.00 9.65 1.34
N GLU A 97 -13.06 10.58 1.22
CA GLU A 97 -11.85 10.58 2.04
C GLU A 97 -12.17 10.80 3.53
N ALA A 98 -13.10 11.71 3.83
CA ALA A 98 -13.57 11.95 5.20
C ALA A 98 -14.20 10.68 5.80
N MET A 99 -15.02 9.95 5.03
CA MET A 99 -15.59 8.66 5.43
C MET A 99 -14.49 7.64 5.70
N LEU A 100 -13.53 7.47 4.80
CA LEU A 100 -12.39 6.56 4.98
C LEU A 100 -11.63 6.89 6.27
N GLY A 101 -11.39 8.18 6.51
CA GLY A 101 -10.76 8.67 7.74
C GLY A 101 -11.52 8.29 8.99
N ASP A 102 -12.85 8.45 8.99
CA ASP A 102 -13.68 8.09 10.14
C ASP A 102 -13.72 6.58 10.39
N VAL A 103 -13.90 5.79 9.34
CA VAL A 103 -13.86 4.32 9.42
C VAL A 103 -12.53 3.84 10.02
N ASN A 104 -11.41 4.35 9.53
CA ASN A 104 -10.09 3.97 10.02
C ASN A 104 -9.87 4.38 11.48
N ARG A 105 -10.33 5.56 11.89
CA ARG A 105 -10.29 6.00 13.30
C ARG A 105 -11.15 5.10 14.21
N ARG A 106 -12.33 4.66 13.75
CA ARG A 106 -13.17 3.71 14.47
C ARG A 106 -12.52 2.34 14.60
N LEU A 107 -11.94 1.84 13.53
CA LEU A 107 -11.18 0.58 13.55
C LEU A 107 -10.00 0.65 14.55
N LYS A 108 -9.28 1.76 14.57
CA LYS A 108 -8.18 1.96 15.54
C LYS A 108 -8.69 1.98 16.98
N ARG A 109 -9.78 2.73 17.26
CA ARG A 109 -10.40 2.73 18.59
C ARG A 109 -10.91 1.36 19.01
N GLY A 110 -11.44 0.58 18.06
CA GLY A 110 -11.86 -0.81 18.24
C GLY A 110 -10.70 -1.82 18.31
N LYS A 111 -9.44 -1.36 18.34
CA LYS A 111 -8.22 -2.18 18.44
C LYS A 111 -8.03 -3.18 17.28
N ALA A 112 -8.64 -2.93 16.13
CA ALA A 112 -8.54 -3.80 14.95
C ALA A 112 -7.08 -3.94 14.42
N PHE A 113 -6.19 -3.03 14.77
CA PHE A 113 -4.79 -3.00 14.34
C PHE A 113 -3.82 -3.56 15.39
N ASP A 114 -4.27 -3.84 16.61
CA ASP A 114 -3.38 -4.18 17.73
C ASP A 114 -2.62 -5.49 17.52
N GLN A 115 -3.23 -6.48 16.85
CA GLN A 115 -2.55 -7.74 16.52
C GLN A 115 -1.37 -7.57 15.56
N GLY A 116 -1.33 -6.45 14.83
CA GLY A 116 -0.25 -6.12 13.89
C GLY A 116 0.82 -5.21 14.47
N ARG A 117 0.81 -4.95 15.76
CA ARG A 117 1.86 -4.12 16.38
C ARG A 117 3.19 -4.84 16.40
N VAL A 118 4.20 -4.10 15.99
CA VAL A 118 5.60 -4.52 16.00
C VAL A 118 6.26 -3.91 17.23
N GLN A 119 6.55 -4.72 18.25
CA GLN A 119 7.07 -4.24 19.54
C GLN A 119 6.22 -3.08 20.12
N GLY A 120 4.90 -3.25 20.07
CA GLY A 120 3.95 -2.24 20.54
C GLY A 120 3.66 -1.07 19.57
N ARG A 121 4.34 -0.99 18.43
CA ARG A 121 4.27 0.12 17.46
C ARG A 121 3.44 -0.24 16.25
N MET A 122 2.68 0.71 15.72
CA MET A 122 1.90 0.56 14.48
C MET A 122 2.73 0.95 13.26
N VAL A 123 2.58 0.20 12.18
CA VAL A 123 3.38 0.35 10.97
C VAL A 123 2.50 0.64 9.77
N ALA A 124 2.85 1.68 9.02
CA ALA A 124 2.28 1.99 7.71
C ALA A 124 3.35 1.88 6.63
N ALA A 125 2.93 1.65 5.39
CA ALA A 125 3.81 1.66 4.23
C ALA A 125 3.28 2.65 3.20
N LEU A 126 4.20 3.31 2.50
CA LEU A 126 3.93 4.22 1.41
C LEU A 126 4.60 3.68 0.15
N ASP A 127 3.84 3.59 -0.95
CA ASP A 127 4.34 3.07 -2.22
C ASP A 127 3.54 3.65 -3.40
N GLY A 128 4.17 3.64 -4.58
CA GLY A 128 3.53 4.02 -5.83
C GLY A 128 2.65 2.91 -6.39
N ILE A 129 1.46 3.26 -6.88
CA ILE A 129 0.47 2.33 -7.40
C ILE A 129 0.07 2.77 -8.80
N GLU A 130 0.26 1.92 -9.81
CA GLU A 130 -0.34 2.12 -11.12
C GLU A 130 -1.77 1.56 -11.08
N VAL A 131 -2.75 2.44 -11.27
CA VAL A 131 -4.16 2.08 -11.10
C VAL A 131 -4.79 1.65 -12.42
N LEU A 132 -4.44 2.32 -13.51
CA LEU A 132 -5.00 2.08 -14.83
C LEU A 132 -3.97 2.41 -15.91
N SER A 133 -3.94 1.62 -16.98
CA SER A 133 -3.20 1.96 -18.19
C SER A 133 -3.98 1.57 -19.46
N SER A 134 -3.78 2.31 -20.55
CA SER A 134 -4.45 2.11 -21.83
C SER A 134 -3.60 2.64 -22.97
N PHE A 135 -3.74 2.03 -24.16
CA PHE A 135 -3.13 2.52 -25.38
C PHE A 135 -4.10 3.35 -26.24
N SER A 136 -5.41 3.33 -25.92
CA SER A 136 -6.45 3.98 -26.71
C SER A 136 -7.27 5.01 -25.93
N ARG A 137 -7.43 4.82 -24.62
CA ARG A 137 -8.21 5.71 -23.77
C ARG A 137 -7.28 6.68 -23.05
N ARG A 138 -7.62 7.96 -23.10
CA ARG A 138 -6.89 9.04 -22.43
C ARG A 138 -7.84 10.06 -21.84
N CYS A 139 -7.39 10.76 -20.82
CA CYS A 139 -8.00 11.99 -20.30
C CYS A 139 -6.90 13.07 -20.15
N GLU A 140 -7.28 14.27 -19.79
CA GLU A 140 -6.33 15.39 -19.61
C GLU A 140 -5.31 15.18 -18.50
N SER A 141 -5.68 14.40 -17.47
CA SER A 141 -4.81 14.08 -16.34
C SER A 141 -3.99 12.79 -16.51
N CYS A 142 -4.00 12.16 -17.71
CA CYS A 142 -3.19 10.99 -17.96
C CYS A 142 -1.70 11.31 -17.97
N LEU A 143 -0.92 10.43 -17.35
CA LEU A 143 0.51 10.32 -17.57
C LEU A 143 0.77 9.56 -18.85
N GLU A 144 1.88 9.84 -19.52
CA GLU A 144 2.24 9.21 -20.78
C GLU A 144 3.62 8.54 -20.69
N ARG A 145 3.75 7.39 -21.35
CA ARG A 145 5.05 6.74 -21.55
C ARG A 145 5.13 6.07 -22.91
N ARG A 146 6.31 6.03 -23.50
CA ARG A 146 6.58 5.24 -24.71
C ARG A 146 6.89 3.80 -24.32
N VAL A 147 6.22 2.87 -24.95
CA VAL A 147 6.40 1.42 -24.73
C VAL A 147 6.76 0.79 -26.04
N THR A 148 7.86 0.04 -26.06
CA THR A 148 8.23 -0.76 -27.23
C THR A 148 7.52 -2.10 -27.15
N MET A 149 6.70 -2.41 -28.15
CA MET A 149 5.95 -3.65 -28.27
C MET A 149 6.39 -4.40 -29.54
N LYS A 150 6.00 -5.67 -29.63
CA LYS A 150 6.10 -6.43 -30.89
C LYS A 150 4.72 -6.46 -31.54
N ASP A 151 4.67 -6.14 -32.85
CA ASP A 151 3.46 -6.31 -33.66
C ASP A 151 3.22 -7.80 -33.95
N GLN A 152 2.13 -8.12 -34.64
CA GLN A 152 1.78 -9.49 -35.03
C GLN A 152 2.83 -10.15 -35.92
N ALA A 153 3.65 -9.38 -36.61
CA ALA A 153 4.75 -9.86 -37.44
C ALA A 153 6.09 -9.92 -36.68
N GLY A 154 6.10 -9.66 -35.35
CA GLY A 154 7.29 -9.70 -34.51
C GLY A 154 8.19 -8.47 -34.61
N ARG A 155 7.81 -7.42 -35.37
CA ARG A 155 8.58 -6.17 -35.50
C ARG A 155 8.36 -5.29 -34.28
N LYS A 156 9.43 -4.63 -33.83
CA LYS A 156 9.35 -3.66 -32.75
C LYS A 156 8.61 -2.39 -33.23
N ILE A 157 7.55 -2.03 -32.52
CA ILE A 157 6.82 -0.79 -32.70
C ILE A 157 6.82 -0.01 -31.39
N GLU A 158 6.90 1.31 -31.45
CA GLU A 158 6.73 2.18 -30.31
C GLU A 158 5.29 2.69 -30.27
N GLN A 159 4.66 2.59 -29.09
CA GLN A 159 3.32 3.08 -28.87
C GLN A 159 3.26 3.88 -27.57
N THR A 160 2.51 4.99 -27.58
CA THR A 160 2.26 5.77 -26.36
C THR A 160 1.22 5.05 -25.51
N GLN A 161 1.58 4.79 -24.25
CA GLN A 161 0.66 4.28 -23.25
C GLN A 161 0.27 5.41 -22.29
N TYR A 162 -1.02 5.58 -22.10
CA TYR A 162 -1.63 6.51 -21.15
C TYR A 162 -1.91 5.76 -19.85
N TYR A 163 -1.57 6.34 -18.72
CA TYR A 163 -1.77 5.67 -17.44
C TYR A 163 -2.05 6.66 -16.30
N HIS A 164 -2.65 6.14 -15.23
CA HIS A 164 -2.80 6.86 -13.97
C HIS A 164 -2.01 6.16 -12.88
N ARG A 165 -1.24 6.94 -12.15
CA ARG A 165 -0.44 6.49 -11.02
C ARG A 165 -0.72 7.35 -9.81
N ALA A 166 -0.65 6.73 -8.64
CA ALA A 166 -0.86 7.40 -7.38
C ALA A 166 0.17 6.91 -6.36
N VAL A 167 0.39 7.69 -5.32
CA VAL A 167 1.10 7.25 -4.11
C VAL A 167 0.06 6.92 -3.07
N GLY A 168 0.10 5.73 -2.50
CA GLY A 168 -0.82 5.26 -1.47
C GLY A 168 -0.12 5.03 -0.14
N CYS A 169 -0.81 5.32 0.95
CA CYS A 169 -0.38 4.94 2.29
C CYS A 169 -1.35 3.91 2.87
N GLN A 170 -0.81 2.81 3.39
CA GLN A 170 -1.59 1.69 3.89
C GLN A 170 -1.04 1.18 5.23
N MET A 171 -1.92 0.83 6.17
CA MET A 171 -1.50 0.07 7.35
C MET A 171 -1.02 -1.31 6.93
N VAL A 172 0.09 -1.74 7.49
CA VAL A 172 0.67 -3.06 7.21
C VAL A 172 0.81 -3.87 8.50
N HIS A 173 1.09 -5.18 8.34
CA HIS A 173 1.29 -6.10 9.44
C HIS A 173 0.04 -6.44 10.27
N CYS A 174 -1.06 -5.74 10.13
CA CYS A 174 -2.33 -6.04 10.80
C CYS A 174 -3.24 -6.91 9.90
N PRO A 175 -4.20 -7.68 10.50
CA PRO A 175 -5.14 -8.51 9.73
C PRO A 175 -5.96 -7.69 8.73
N VAL A 176 -6.45 -6.53 9.17
CA VAL A 176 -7.11 -5.53 8.32
C VAL A 176 -6.03 -4.55 7.87
N LYS A 177 -5.76 -4.50 6.58
CA LYS A 177 -4.76 -3.64 5.97
C LYS A 177 -5.43 -2.47 5.23
N PRO A 178 -6.03 -1.51 5.93
CA PRO A 178 -6.76 -0.45 5.28
C PRO A 178 -5.82 0.53 4.59
N PHE A 179 -6.25 1.04 3.45
CA PHE A 179 -5.68 2.27 2.92
C PHE A 179 -6.00 3.43 3.87
N LEU A 180 -5.04 4.33 4.04
CA LEU A 180 -5.21 5.55 4.82
C LEU A 180 -5.57 6.72 3.90
N ALA A 181 -4.83 6.91 2.84
CA ALA A 181 -5.09 7.91 1.82
C ALA A 181 -4.32 7.58 0.54
N ILE A 182 -4.71 8.22 -0.55
CA ILE A 182 -4.09 8.11 -1.87
C ILE A 182 -3.89 9.52 -2.44
N GLU A 183 -2.78 9.73 -3.15
CA GLU A 183 -2.46 10.97 -3.82
C GLU A 183 -2.11 10.70 -5.28
N TRP A 184 -2.84 11.35 -6.19
CA TRP A 184 -2.63 11.17 -7.63
C TRP A 184 -1.42 11.94 -8.12
N LEU A 185 -0.62 11.31 -8.98
CA LEU A 185 0.44 12.01 -9.69
C LEU A 185 -0.17 12.93 -10.74
N GLN A 186 0.36 14.15 -10.82
CA GLN A 186 0.03 15.10 -11.86
C GLN A 186 0.94 14.90 -13.07
N PRO A 187 0.52 15.26 -14.29
CA PRO A 187 1.40 15.23 -15.45
C PRO A 187 2.69 16.03 -15.22
N GLY A 188 3.84 15.38 -15.47
CA GLY A 188 5.16 15.99 -15.31
C GLY A 188 5.76 15.95 -13.92
N GLU A 189 5.08 15.39 -12.90
CA GLU A 189 5.65 15.24 -11.56
C GLU A 189 6.17 13.82 -11.27
N GLY A 190 7.08 13.72 -10.29
CA GLY A 190 7.56 12.46 -9.74
C GLY A 190 6.72 11.96 -8.58
N GLU A 191 6.89 10.67 -8.24
CA GLU A 191 6.23 10.08 -7.07
C GLU A 191 6.64 10.74 -5.75
N ASP A 192 7.85 11.25 -5.66
CA ASP A 192 8.39 11.97 -4.51
C ASP A 192 7.57 13.23 -4.19
N THR A 193 7.19 14.00 -5.21
CA THR A 193 6.36 15.19 -5.06
C THR A 193 4.96 14.84 -4.57
N ALA A 194 4.33 13.81 -5.17
CA ALA A 194 3.04 13.30 -4.69
C ALA A 194 3.12 12.75 -3.26
N ALA A 195 4.22 12.07 -2.93
CA ALA A 195 4.47 11.56 -1.58
C ALA A 195 4.53 12.68 -0.55
N LEU A 196 5.21 13.80 -0.84
CA LEU A 196 5.27 14.96 0.06
C LEU A 196 3.89 15.56 0.32
N ARG A 197 3.02 15.65 -0.71
CA ARG A 197 1.64 16.10 -0.53
C ARG A 197 0.85 15.14 0.36
N LEU A 198 0.96 13.83 0.09
CA LEU A 198 0.29 12.80 0.89
C LEU A 198 0.75 12.83 2.35
N LEU A 199 2.07 12.86 2.60
CA LEU A 199 2.64 12.91 3.94
C LEU A 199 2.23 14.17 4.72
N THR A 200 2.09 15.30 4.03
CA THR A 200 1.58 16.55 4.63
C THR A 200 0.10 16.46 5.02
N ARG A 201 -0.68 15.68 4.27
CA ARG A 201 -2.14 15.51 4.47
C ARG A 201 -2.46 14.48 5.55
N LEU A 202 -1.71 13.39 5.65
CA LEU A 202 -1.97 12.30 6.61
C LEU A 202 -2.12 12.75 8.07
N PRO A 203 -1.26 13.63 8.63
CA PRO A 203 -1.44 14.12 10.00
C PRO A 203 -2.72 14.94 10.20
N LYS A 204 -3.20 15.63 9.15
CA LYS A 204 -4.46 16.38 9.19
C LYS A 204 -5.66 15.45 9.25
N LEU A 205 -5.61 14.32 8.53
CA LEU A 205 -6.69 13.32 8.48
C LEU A 205 -6.75 12.46 9.75
N TYR A 206 -5.62 12.10 10.30
CA TYR A 206 -5.53 11.05 11.33
C TYR A 206 -4.88 11.50 12.63
N GLY A 207 -4.17 12.61 12.64
CA GLY A 207 -3.24 12.98 13.70
C GLY A 207 -1.88 12.25 13.56
N SER A 208 -0.81 12.86 14.06
CA SER A 208 0.55 12.32 13.96
C SER A 208 0.76 10.97 14.70
N ARG A 209 -0.13 10.64 15.64
CA ARG A 209 -0.05 9.39 16.43
C ARG A 209 -0.92 8.25 15.89
N PHE A 210 -1.31 8.31 14.61
CA PHE A 210 -2.13 7.25 14.04
C PHE A 210 -1.34 5.96 13.82
N PHE A 211 -0.10 6.08 13.37
CA PHE A 211 0.91 5.03 13.31
C PHE A 211 2.25 5.60 13.79
N ASP A 212 3.24 4.73 14.00
CA ASP A 212 4.51 5.10 14.62
C ASP A 212 5.68 4.98 13.63
N ILE A 213 5.60 4.03 12.69
CA ILE A 213 6.68 3.70 11.75
C ILE A 213 6.14 3.79 10.33
N LEU A 214 6.88 4.47 9.46
CA LEU A 214 6.62 4.54 8.02
C LEU A 214 7.66 3.72 7.25
N LEU A 215 7.20 2.78 6.43
CA LEU A 215 8.02 2.01 5.51
C LEU A 215 8.03 2.67 4.14
N LEU A 216 9.21 2.87 3.57
CA LEU A 216 9.41 3.51 2.28
C LEU A 216 10.29 2.66 1.37
N ASP A 217 10.05 2.70 0.06
CA ASP A 217 11.01 2.20 -0.93
C ASP A 217 12.16 3.21 -1.12
N ALA A 218 13.25 2.76 -1.71
CA ALA A 218 14.45 3.56 -1.97
C ALA A 218 14.21 4.83 -2.80
N LEU A 219 13.13 4.88 -3.59
CA LEU A 219 12.74 6.06 -4.36
C LEU A 219 12.48 7.27 -3.44
N TYR A 220 11.91 7.01 -2.26
CA TYR A 220 11.58 8.03 -1.27
C TYR A 220 12.72 8.34 -0.29
N ALA A 221 13.89 7.73 -0.47
CA ALA A 221 15.08 8.00 0.33
C ALA A 221 15.72 9.34 -0.07
N GLN A 222 14.97 10.42 0.04
CA GLN A 222 15.36 11.78 -0.32
C GLN A 222 15.19 12.70 0.88
N THR A 223 16.10 13.66 1.03
CA THR A 223 16.14 14.60 2.16
C THR A 223 14.78 15.26 2.43
N PRO A 224 14.05 15.82 1.45
CA PRO A 224 12.76 16.47 1.74
C PRO A 224 11.72 15.53 2.34
N VAL A 225 11.69 14.27 1.93
CA VAL A 225 10.75 13.26 2.45
C VAL A 225 11.13 12.88 3.88
N LEU A 226 12.40 12.62 4.13
CA LEU A 226 12.90 12.21 5.44
C LEU A 226 12.78 13.33 6.48
N ASP A 227 13.09 14.56 6.11
CA ASP A 227 12.92 15.74 6.98
C ASP A 227 11.45 15.95 7.36
N LEU A 228 10.53 15.78 6.39
CA LEU A 228 9.11 15.89 6.66
C LEU A 228 8.63 14.80 7.63
N VAL A 229 9.04 13.55 7.41
CA VAL A 229 8.67 12.41 8.29
C VAL A 229 9.20 12.64 9.70
N GLN A 230 10.44 13.09 9.84
CA GLN A 230 11.04 13.42 11.13
C GLN A 230 10.31 14.58 11.81
N LYS A 231 9.97 15.64 11.07
CA LYS A 231 9.21 16.79 11.60
C LYS A 231 7.82 16.40 12.11
N ILE A 232 7.19 15.40 11.49
CA ILE A 232 5.91 14.84 11.95
C ILE A 232 6.10 14.00 13.22
N GLY A 233 7.29 13.45 13.44
CA GLY A 233 7.64 12.61 14.59
C GLY A 233 7.39 11.12 14.35
N TRP A 234 7.42 10.66 13.09
CA TRP A 234 7.39 9.24 12.74
C TRP A 234 8.79 8.69 12.57
N ASP A 235 8.99 7.44 12.99
CA ASP A 235 10.18 6.72 12.59
C ASP A 235 10.03 6.22 11.15
N VAL A 236 11.16 6.13 10.45
CA VAL A 236 11.17 5.71 9.06
C VAL A 236 12.07 4.49 8.86
N VAL A 237 11.62 3.57 8.03
CA VAL A 237 12.44 2.46 7.53
C VAL A 237 12.44 2.55 6.01
N VAL A 238 13.61 2.71 5.43
CA VAL A 238 13.80 2.88 3.99
C VAL A 238 14.67 1.77 3.44
N SER A 239 14.27 1.17 2.32
CA SER A 239 15.14 0.26 1.58
C SER A 239 16.27 1.03 0.91
N LEU A 240 17.53 0.64 1.15
CA LEU A 240 18.66 1.17 0.41
C LEU A 240 18.88 0.36 -0.87
N LYS A 241 19.03 1.07 -1.99
CA LYS A 241 19.45 0.50 -3.28
C LYS A 241 20.77 1.14 -3.70
N GLN A 242 21.43 0.56 -4.70
CA GLN A 242 22.68 1.08 -5.24
C GLN A 242 22.64 2.57 -5.65
N ASN A 243 21.44 3.11 -5.87
CA ASN A 243 21.22 4.53 -6.19
C ASN A 243 21.39 5.47 -4.98
N SER A 244 21.29 4.95 -3.75
CA SER A 244 21.59 5.68 -2.49
C SER A 244 23.11 5.66 -2.27
N ARG A 245 23.82 6.39 -3.09
CA ARG A 245 25.24 6.16 -3.42
C ARG A 245 26.16 6.08 -2.21
N ASP A 246 26.21 7.12 -1.39
CA ASP A 246 27.26 7.23 -0.36
C ASP A 246 26.98 6.34 0.84
N LEU A 247 25.75 6.38 1.38
CA LEU A 247 25.38 5.56 2.52
C LEU A 247 25.42 4.06 2.18
N TYR A 248 24.93 3.66 1.00
CA TYR A 248 24.97 2.27 0.55
C TYR A 248 26.41 1.77 0.43
N GLN A 249 27.29 2.53 -0.24
CA GLN A 249 28.69 2.16 -0.41
C GLN A 249 29.44 2.13 0.93
N SER A 250 29.17 3.06 1.81
CA SER A 250 29.75 3.09 3.15
C SER A 250 29.33 1.87 3.97
N ALA A 251 28.05 1.53 3.94
CA ALA A 251 27.53 0.34 4.62
C ALA A 251 28.11 -0.97 4.03
N VAL A 252 28.19 -1.08 2.70
CA VAL A 252 28.79 -2.26 2.03
C VAL A 252 30.24 -2.45 2.45
N ARG A 253 31.05 -1.39 2.44
CA ARG A 253 32.47 -1.45 2.86
C ARG A 253 32.61 -1.84 4.32
N LEU A 254 31.79 -1.22 5.19
CA LEU A 254 31.81 -1.49 6.61
C LEU A 254 31.45 -2.96 6.93
N PHE A 255 30.39 -3.45 6.31
CA PHE A 255 29.88 -4.81 6.55
C PHE A 255 30.75 -5.90 5.89
N ALA A 256 31.47 -5.60 4.82
CA ALA A 256 32.42 -6.53 4.21
C ALA A 256 33.66 -6.78 5.09
N ALA A 257 34.00 -5.84 5.97
CA ALA A 257 35.18 -5.90 6.84
C ALA A 257 34.94 -6.64 8.17
N ARG A 258 33.70 -7.10 8.46
CA ARG A 258 33.36 -7.72 9.74
C ARG A 258 32.40 -8.91 9.60
N PRO A 259 32.42 -9.87 10.54
CA PRO A 259 31.44 -10.96 10.58
C PRO A 259 30.03 -10.40 10.86
N PRO A 260 28.97 -11.16 10.54
CA PRO A 260 27.62 -10.78 10.89
C PRO A 260 27.42 -10.70 12.40
N ASP A 261 26.63 -9.72 12.84
CA ASP A 261 26.28 -9.50 14.25
C ASP A 261 25.31 -10.57 14.77
N ALA A 262 24.51 -11.17 13.86
CA ALA A 262 23.63 -12.28 14.21
C ALA A 262 23.49 -13.25 13.04
N GLN A 263 23.41 -14.55 13.38
CA GLN A 263 23.13 -15.62 12.43
C GLN A 263 22.06 -16.55 13.04
N PHE A 264 21.05 -16.87 12.24
CA PHE A 264 20.00 -17.79 12.68
C PHE A 264 19.32 -18.45 11.48
N THR A 265 18.58 -19.52 11.76
CA THR A 265 17.75 -20.18 10.77
C THR A 265 16.28 -19.80 11.01
N GLU A 266 15.60 -19.42 9.96
CA GLU A 266 14.18 -19.08 9.98
C GLU A 266 13.39 -20.02 9.08
N GLN A 267 12.27 -20.54 9.60
CA GLN A 267 11.34 -21.33 8.81
C GLN A 267 10.14 -20.49 8.40
N ARG A 268 9.91 -20.38 7.10
CA ARG A 268 8.75 -19.68 6.52
C ARG A 268 7.92 -20.67 5.70
N GLY A 269 6.86 -21.20 6.31
CA GLY A 269 6.08 -22.30 5.74
C GLY A 269 6.95 -23.55 5.54
N HIS A 270 7.06 -24.02 4.31
CA HIS A 270 7.88 -25.19 3.96
C HIS A 270 9.34 -24.86 3.60
N LYS A 271 9.71 -23.59 3.63
CA LYS A 271 11.04 -23.11 3.25
C LYS A 271 11.86 -22.77 4.49
N ARG A 272 13.14 -23.16 4.48
CA ARG A 272 14.10 -22.87 5.52
C ARG A 272 15.16 -21.91 4.98
N TYR A 273 15.41 -20.84 5.70
CA TYR A 273 16.37 -19.79 5.35
C TYR A 273 17.47 -19.71 6.40
N GLN A 274 18.71 -19.63 5.95
CA GLN A 274 19.80 -19.15 6.78
C GLN A 274 19.85 -17.62 6.64
N VAL A 275 19.79 -16.92 7.76
CA VAL A 275 19.77 -15.45 7.80
C VAL A 275 21.02 -14.97 8.51
N GLN A 276 21.71 -14.02 7.88
CA GLN A 276 22.82 -13.28 8.46
C GLN A 276 22.46 -11.81 8.53
N LEU A 277 22.72 -11.18 9.66
CA LEU A 277 22.43 -9.77 9.90
C LEU A 277 23.69 -9.01 10.29
N TRP A 278 23.85 -7.84 9.70
CA TRP A 278 24.80 -6.80 10.13
C TRP A 278 24.01 -5.57 10.53
N ASP A 279 24.44 -4.90 11.58
CA ASP A 279 23.76 -3.76 12.16
C ASP A 279 24.78 -2.71 12.59
N THR A 280 24.55 -1.44 12.22
CA THR A 280 25.41 -0.33 12.63
C THR A 280 24.59 0.94 12.78
N GLU A 281 24.97 1.75 13.74
CA GLU A 281 24.41 3.07 13.99
C GLU A 281 25.45 4.16 13.66
N GLY A 282 24.98 5.40 13.52
CA GLY A 282 25.85 6.55 13.37
C GLY A 282 26.45 6.76 12.00
N LEU A 283 25.89 6.17 10.94
CA LEU A 283 26.28 6.52 9.58
C LEU A 283 25.55 7.78 9.11
N PRO A 284 26.23 8.76 8.49
CA PRO A 284 25.58 9.93 7.92
C PRO A 284 24.73 9.50 6.71
N PHE A 285 23.51 10.04 6.61
CA PHE A 285 22.61 9.72 5.50
C PHE A 285 23.18 10.17 4.15
N THR A 286 23.59 11.44 4.07
CA THR A 286 24.37 12.00 2.94
C THR A 286 25.40 12.99 3.46
N ILE A 287 26.32 13.43 2.59
CA ILE A 287 27.29 14.48 2.92
C ILE A 287 26.58 15.80 3.23
N ASP A 288 25.54 16.12 2.45
CA ASP A 288 24.78 17.37 2.59
C ASP A 288 23.74 17.32 3.72
N ASN A 289 23.31 16.11 4.10
CA ASN A 289 22.43 15.88 5.24
C ASN A 289 23.08 14.89 6.20
N PRO A 290 23.85 15.40 7.19
CA PRO A 290 24.63 14.56 8.11
C PRO A 290 23.80 13.87 9.18
N GLN A 291 22.46 13.80 9.05
CA GLN A 291 21.63 13.05 9.99
C GLN A 291 22.14 11.61 10.12
N LEU A 292 22.34 11.19 11.35
CA LEU A 292 22.86 9.87 11.66
C LEU A 292 21.76 8.83 11.56
N VAL A 293 22.01 7.77 10.80
CA VAL A 293 21.06 6.68 10.59
C VAL A 293 21.63 5.36 11.09
N ARG A 294 20.72 4.46 11.44
CA ARG A 294 21.01 3.05 11.67
C ARG A 294 20.83 2.29 10.37
N VAL A 295 21.83 1.48 9.99
CA VAL A 295 21.80 0.66 8.78
C VAL A 295 21.84 -0.80 9.15
N VAL A 296 20.89 -1.56 8.62
CA VAL A 296 20.81 -3.01 8.80
C VAL A 296 20.93 -3.68 7.43
N ARG A 297 21.86 -4.63 7.31
CA ARG A 297 21.97 -5.51 6.14
C ARG A 297 21.47 -6.90 6.54
N SER A 298 20.64 -7.49 5.71
CA SER A 298 20.21 -8.88 5.83
C SER A 298 20.61 -9.66 4.58
N GLU A 299 21.23 -10.81 4.79
CA GLU A 299 21.45 -11.81 3.74
C GLU A 299 20.70 -13.08 4.09
N GLU A 300 19.91 -13.56 3.15
CA GLU A 300 19.08 -14.74 3.33
C GLU A 300 19.39 -15.79 2.25
N VAL A 301 19.67 -16.98 2.72
CA VAL A 301 20.02 -18.11 1.88
C VAL A 301 18.97 -19.20 2.04
N LEU A 302 18.24 -19.51 0.95
CA LEU A 302 17.23 -20.57 0.97
C LEU A 302 17.90 -21.95 0.93
N GLU A 303 17.71 -22.76 1.95
CA GLU A 303 18.09 -24.17 1.93
C GLU A 303 17.13 -24.93 1.01
N ARG A 304 17.61 -25.35 -0.17
CA ARG A 304 16.89 -26.26 -1.07
C ARG A 304 17.29 -27.70 -0.82
N LYS A 305 16.34 -28.55 -0.49
CA LYS A 305 16.54 -30.00 -0.49
C LYS A 305 16.23 -30.54 -1.88
N HIS A 306 17.24 -30.94 -2.63
CA HIS A 306 17.05 -31.70 -3.86
C HIS A 306 16.90 -33.20 -3.55
N TYR A 307 15.79 -33.79 -3.95
CA TYR A 307 15.64 -35.23 -4.01
C TYR A 307 16.01 -35.69 -5.41
N ARG A 308 17.19 -36.24 -5.59
CA ARG A 308 17.54 -37.02 -6.76
C ARG A 308 17.82 -38.45 -6.28
N GLN A 309 17.00 -39.40 -6.73
CA GLN A 309 17.27 -40.86 -6.67
C GLN A 309 18.06 -41.30 -5.41
N GLY A 310 17.55 -41.04 -4.21
CA GLY A 310 18.14 -41.56 -2.96
C GLY A 310 19.25 -40.73 -2.30
N GLU A 311 19.88 -39.77 -2.97
CA GLU A 311 20.91 -38.91 -2.38
C GLU A 311 20.44 -37.46 -2.17
N ARG A 312 20.68 -36.91 -0.97
CA ARG A 312 20.36 -35.54 -0.60
C ARG A 312 21.58 -34.66 -0.83
N THR A 313 21.67 -33.98 -1.96
CA THR A 313 22.69 -32.97 -2.22
C THR A 313 22.14 -31.55 -1.90
N PRO A 314 22.85 -30.71 -1.14
CA PRO A 314 22.46 -29.31 -0.95
C PRO A 314 22.67 -28.51 -2.24
N THR A 315 21.67 -27.76 -2.66
CA THR A 315 21.77 -26.84 -3.80
C THR A 315 22.36 -25.51 -3.35
N PRO A 316 23.15 -24.86 -4.18
CA PRO A 316 23.69 -23.55 -3.85
C PRO A 316 22.58 -22.52 -3.59
N PRO A 317 22.81 -21.62 -2.66
CA PRO A 317 21.79 -20.76 -2.07
C PRO A 317 21.29 -19.67 -3.03
N ILE A 318 19.98 -19.36 -2.92
CA ILE A 318 19.38 -18.16 -3.52
C ILE A 318 19.23 -17.11 -2.41
N MET A 319 19.88 -15.97 -2.58
CA MET A 319 19.81 -14.87 -1.63
C MET A 319 18.52 -14.07 -1.79
N ASN A 320 17.72 -14.00 -0.75
CA ASN A 320 16.56 -13.11 -0.64
C ASN A 320 16.59 -12.45 0.74
N GLY A 321 16.58 -11.12 0.82
CA GLY A 321 16.64 -10.46 2.10
C GLY A 321 15.61 -9.37 2.32
N PHE A 322 14.92 -9.45 3.45
CA PHE A 322 14.26 -8.32 4.11
C PHE A 322 14.73 -8.28 5.55
N GLY A 323 15.37 -7.21 5.95
CA GLY A 323 15.66 -6.92 7.34
C GLY A 323 14.90 -5.70 7.80
N SER A 324 14.17 -5.82 8.89
CA SER A 324 13.60 -4.69 9.61
C SER A 324 14.56 -4.28 10.73
N PRO A 325 14.84 -2.99 10.94
CA PRO A 325 15.65 -2.56 12.08
C PRO A 325 14.90 -2.81 13.38
N ARG A 326 15.63 -3.26 14.39
CA ARG A 326 15.14 -3.37 15.77
C ARG A 326 15.52 -2.13 16.55
N CYS A 327 14.57 -1.54 17.25
CA CYS A 327 14.89 -0.67 18.37
C CYS A 327 15.67 -1.45 19.44
N PRO A 328 16.76 -0.93 19.98
CA PRO A 328 17.49 -1.61 21.04
C PRO A 328 16.75 -1.48 22.37
N SER A 329 16.05 -2.52 22.81
CA SER A 329 15.90 -2.78 24.22
C SER A 329 16.84 -3.93 24.59
N ARG A 330 17.70 -3.69 25.56
CA ARG A 330 18.58 -4.70 26.13
C ARG A 330 17.74 -5.88 26.67
N SER A 331 17.50 -6.90 25.87
CA SER A 331 17.26 -8.29 26.30
C SER A 331 16.79 -9.14 25.12
N SER A 332 17.57 -10.16 24.82
CA SER A 332 17.38 -11.39 24.02
C SER A 332 16.84 -11.26 22.57
N PRO A 333 17.46 -11.99 21.64
CA PRO A 333 17.10 -12.01 20.24
C PRO A 333 15.94 -12.98 20.00
N HIS A 334 14.77 -12.49 19.68
CA HIS A 334 13.75 -13.29 19.00
C HIS A 334 13.47 -12.72 17.62
N PRO A 335 13.56 -13.54 16.56
CA PRO A 335 13.37 -13.12 15.20
C PRO A 335 11.90 -13.18 14.82
N SER A 336 11.30 -12.05 14.55
CA SER A 336 10.00 -12.02 13.90
C SER A 336 9.88 -10.82 12.98
N PHE A 337 10.53 -10.85 11.83
CA PHE A 337 10.18 -10.01 10.70
C PHE A 337 10.74 -10.58 9.40
N ALA A 338 9.92 -11.35 8.75
CA ALA A 338 10.07 -11.60 7.34
C ALA A 338 8.72 -11.96 6.76
N ASN A 339 8.17 -11.13 5.91
CA ASN A 339 7.09 -11.59 5.05
C ASN A 339 7.12 -10.96 3.67
N SER A 340 6.98 -11.86 2.70
CA SER A 340 6.58 -11.73 1.30
C SER A 340 7.45 -10.86 0.39
N GLY A 341 8.12 -11.52 -0.53
CA GLY A 341 8.67 -10.91 -1.73
C GLY A 341 9.40 -11.91 -2.59
N THR A 342 8.99 -12.00 -3.79
CA THR A 342 9.35 -12.84 -4.91
C THR A 342 10.84 -13.05 -5.17
N ALA A 343 11.16 -14.21 -5.67
CA ALA A 343 12.48 -14.77 -5.97
C ALA A 343 13.33 -13.93 -6.93
N ALA A 344 14.49 -13.54 -6.49
CA ALA A 344 15.78 -13.44 -7.19
C ALA A 344 16.82 -12.99 -6.17
N GLY A 345 17.97 -13.66 -6.09
CA GLY A 345 19.01 -13.36 -5.10
C GLY A 345 19.47 -11.91 -5.16
N LYS A 346 19.03 -11.10 -4.24
CA LYS A 346 19.45 -9.70 -4.08
C LYS A 346 19.74 -9.43 -2.62
N MET A 347 20.97 -8.96 -2.38
CA MET A 347 21.38 -8.32 -1.15
C MET A 347 20.46 -7.11 -0.91
N ARG A 348 19.84 -7.00 0.25
CA ARG A 348 19.05 -5.83 0.64
C ARG A 348 19.66 -5.19 1.87
N THR A 349 19.94 -3.92 1.75
CA THR A 349 20.40 -3.08 2.86
C THR A 349 19.26 -2.12 3.18
N THR A 350 18.90 -2.02 4.45
CA THR A 350 17.81 -1.17 4.91
C THR A 350 18.39 -0.15 5.89
N ALA A 351 18.05 1.13 5.72
CA ALA A 351 18.36 2.17 6.68
C ALA A 351 17.11 2.54 7.47
N GLY A 352 17.27 2.78 8.75
CA GLY A 352 16.20 3.21 9.62
C GLY A 352 16.67 4.34 10.55
N TRP A 353 15.73 5.21 10.91
CA TRP A 353 15.90 6.26 11.90
C TRP A 353 15.33 5.75 13.24
N ILE A 354 16.03 6.06 14.31
CA ILE A 354 15.58 5.87 15.67
C ILE A 354 15.55 7.22 16.37
#